data_25ce9166d077f99e8c4d33c9ef5c2ff8
#
_entry.id   25ce9166d077f99e8c4d33c9ef5c2ff8
#
_cell.length_a   1.000
_cell.length_b   1.000
_cell.length_c   1.000
_cell.angle_alpha   90.00
_cell.angle_beta   90.00
_cell.angle_gamma   90.00
#
_symmetry.space_group_name_H-M   'P 1'
#
loop_
_entity.id
_entity.type
_entity.pdbx_description
1 polymer ?
#
loop_
_entity_poly.entity_id
_entity_poly.type
_entity_poly.pdbx_seq_one_letter_code
_entity_poly.pdbx_strand_id
1 'polypeptide(L)'
;SYPLSSIYKNSHKIKESKLMVSLRKNDEEQKMQRIRMDVRTAFLRHQEALQRVEALQLSVRQAQENYRIMQNRYLNQLAILTDLLDANSVRLNVELQLVTARTRVIYTYYQLQKACGRL
;
A
#
# COMPACT_ATOMS: atom_id res chain seq x y z
N SER A 1 -52.59 7.95 -40.95
CA SER A 1 -51.98 6.91 -40.11
C SER A 1 -50.41 6.86 -40.25
N TYR A 2 -49.88 7.43 -41.33
CA TYR A 2 -48.45 7.44 -41.59
C TYR A 2 -47.61 8.27 -40.58
N PRO A 3 -47.99 9.51 -40.19
CA PRO A 3 -47.19 10.29 -39.25
C PRO A 3 -47.13 9.73 -37.83
N LEU A 4 -48.14 8.97 -37.40
CA LEU A 4 -48.20 8.41 -36.05
C LEU A 4 -47.20 7.27 -35.87
N SER A 5 -47.01 6.42 -36.87
CA SER A 5 -46.03 5.31 -36.78
C SER A 5 -44.58 5.79 -36.80
N SER A 6 -44.32 6.86 -37.56
CA SER A 6 -43.00 7.47 -37.60
C SER A 6 -42.63 8.20 -36.28
N ILE A 7 -43.60 8.88 -35.68
CA ILE A 7 -43.45 9.51 -34.38
C ILE A 7 -43.21 8.43 -33.28
N TYR A 8 -43.89 7.33 -33.35
CA TYR A 8 -43.74 6.21 -32.42
C TYR A 8 -42.35 5.57 -32.52
N LYS A 9 -41.85 5.33 -33.75
CA LYS A 9 -40.49 4.82 -33.99
C LYS A 9 -39.43 5.77 -33.51
N ASN A 10 -39.57 7.05 -33.74
CA ASN A 10 -38.63 8.08 -33.26
C ASN A 10 -38.60 8.16 -31.72
N SER A 11 -39.75 8.05 -31.09
CA SER A 11 -39.86 8.03 -29.65
C SER A 11 -39.12 6.84 -29.02
N HIS A 12 -39.20 5.65 -29.61
CA HIS A 12 -38.47 4.47 -29.19
C HIS A 12 -36.95 4.63 -29.34
N LYS A 13 -36.48 5.17 -30.47
CA LYS A 13 -35.05 5.45 -30.71
C LYS A 13 -34.47 6.45 -29.72
N ILE A 14 -35.26 7.48 -29.36
CA ILE A 14 -34.83 8.48 -28.37
C ILE A 14 -34.74 7.84 -26.98
N LYS A 15 -35.66 6.96 -26.62
CA LYS A 15 -35.62 6.22 -25.34
C LYS A 15 -34.40 5.29 -25.29
N GLU A 16 -34.11 4.56 -26.34
CA GLU A 16 -32.92 3.70 -26.41
C GLU A 16 -31.62 4.49 -26.30
N SER A 17 -31.53 5.64 -26.98
CA SER A 17 -30.37 6.53 -26.90
C SER A 17 -30.17 7.08 -25.49
N LYS A 18 -31.26 7.49 -24.82
CA LYS A 18 -31.21 7.96 -23.43
C LYS A 18 -30.78 6.86 -22.49
N LEU A 19 -31.28 5.64 -22.69
CA LEU A 19 -30.90 4.49 -21.87
C LEU A 19 -29.42 4.15 -22.04
N MET A 20 -28.89 4.18 -23.27
CA MET A 20 -27.47 3.95 -23.55
C MET A 20 -26.59 5.01 -22.91
N VAL A 21 -26.96 6.29 -22.97
CA VAL A 21 -26.23 7.38 -22.31
C VAL A 21 -26.25 7.18 -20.80
N SER A 22 -27.38 6.79 -20.23
CA SER A 22 -27.50 6.51 -18.80
C SER A 22 -26.60 5.34 -18.36
N LEU A 23 -26.54 4.26 -19.15
CA LEU A 23 -25.66 3.12 -18.89
C LEU A 23 -24.18 3.52 -18.97
N ARG A 24 -23.80 4.33 -19.95
CA ARG A 24 -22.42 4.82 -20.06
C ARG A 24 -22.03 5.71 -18.90
N LYS A 25 -22.93 6.59 -18.43
CA LYS A 25 -22.69 7.40 -17.24
C LYS A 25 -22.51 6.56 -16.00
N ASN A 26 -23.32 5.52 -15.82
CA ASN A 26 -23.19 4.59 -14.70
C ASN A 26 -21.86 3.83 -14.75
N ASP A 27 -21.43 3.40 -15.94
CA ASP A 27 -20.14 2.74 -16.12
C ASP A 27 -18.97 3.68 -15.78
N GLU A 28 -19.04 4.94 -16.21
CA GLU A 28 -18.02 5.94 -15.88
C GLU A 28 -17.97 6.23 -14.39
N GLU A 29 -19.12 6.34 -13.73
CA GLU A 29 -19.20 6.52 -12.28
C GLU A 29 -18.61 5.34 -11.53
N GLN A 30 -18.90 4.11 -11.95
CA GLN A 30 -18.34 2.90 -11.35
C GLN A 30 -16.83 2.84 -11.54
N LYS A 31 -16.31 3.18 -12.72
CA LYS A 31 -14.87 3.25 -12.98
C LYS A 31 -14.20 4.30 -12.10
N MET A 32 -14.80 5.46 -11.96
CA MET A 32 -14.29 6.52 -11.08
C MET A 32 -14.26 6.09 -9.63
N GLN A 33 -15.31 5.41 -9.15
CA GLN A 33 -15.34 4.88 -7.79
C GLN A 33 -14.26 3.83 -7.56
N ARG A 34 -14.01 2.95 -8.52
CA ARG A 34 -12.92 1.96 -8.45
C ARG A 34 -11.57 2.63 -8.36
N ILE A 35 -11.33 3.64 -9.20
CA ILE A 35 -10.08 4.41 -9.20
C ILE A 35 -9.88 5.09 -7.85
N ARG A 36 -10.93 5.69 -7.29
CA ARG A 36 -10.88 6.33 -5.96
C ARG A 36 -10.55 5.31 -4.86
N MET A 37 -11.16 4.13 -4.91
CA MET A 37 -10.89 3.06 -3.95
C MET A 37 -9.46 2.54 -4.10
N ASP A 38 -8.99 2.35 -5.32
CA ASP A 38 -7.63 1.88 -5.59
C ASP A 38 -6.59 2.89 -5.09
N VAL A 39 -6.79 4.18 -5.36
CA VAL A 39 -5.92 5.26 -4.88
C VAL A 39 -5.92 5.30 -3.36
N ARG A 40 -7.08 5.23 -2.74
CA ARG A 40 -7.20 5.26 -1.28
C ARG A 40 -6.50 4.06 -0.64
N THR A 41 -6.70 2.86 -1.19
CA THR A 41 -6.05 1.64 -0.71
C THR A 41 -4.53 1.73 -0.85
N ALA A 42 -4.05 2.19 -2.01
CA ALA A 42 -2.63 2.38 -2.25
C ALA A 42 -2.02 3.42 -1.31
N PHE A 43 -2.73 4.50 -1.04
CA PHE A 43 -2.31 5.54 -0.11
C PHE A 43 -2.20 5.01 1.33
N LEU A 44 -3.20 4.24 1.78
CA LEU A 44 -3.19 3.66 3.11
C LEU A 44 -2.04 2.65 3.28
N ARG A 45 -1.79 1.83 2.27
CA ARG A 45 -0.67 0.88 2.27
C ARG A 45 0.67 1.60 2.33
N HIS A 46 0.79 2.71 1.62
CA HIS A 46 2.01 3.52 1.66
C HIS A 46 2.22 4.14 3.04
N GLN A 47 1.16 4.67 3.67
CA GLN A 47 1.23 5.19 5.04
C GLN A 47 1.62 4.10 6.05
N GLU A 48 1.03 2.91 5.94
CA GLU A 48 1.39 1.77 6.79
C GLU A 48 2.88 1.41 6.63
N ALA A 49 3.37 1.40 5.40
CA ALA A 49 4.77 1.11 5.11
C ALA A 49 5.71 2.15 5.75
N LEU A 50 5.35 3.42 5.70
CA LEU A 50 6.11 4.50 6.34
C LEU A 50 6.14 4.34 7.87
N GLN A 51 4.99 4.04 8.47
CA GLN A 51 4.89 3.83 9.92
C GLN A 51 5.70 2.61 10.36
N ARG A 52 5.70 1.56 9.54
CA ARG A 52 6.49 0.36 9.83
C ARG A 52 8.00 0.65 9.82
N VAL A 53 8.46 1.48 8.88
CA VAL A 53 9.86 1.92 8.85
C VAL A 53 10.22 2.67 10.13
N GLU A 54 9.39 3.59 10.59
CA GLU A 54 9.63 4.33 11.83
C GLU A 54 9.72 3.39 13.04
N ALA A 55 8.77 2.44 13.15
CA ALA A 55 8.77 1.47 14.24
C ALA A 55 10.01 0.58 14.20
N LEU A 56 10.44 0.13 13.01
CA LEU A 56 11.61 -0.70 12.86
C LEU A 56 12.92 0.04 13.10
N GLN A 57 12.98 1.33 12.77
CA GLN A 57 14.14 2.17 13.13
C GLN A 57 14.36 2.21 14.64
N LEU A 58 13.28 2.34 15.40
CA LEU A 58 13.37 2.29 16.86
C LEU A 58 13.81 0.90 17.33
N SER A 59 13.26 -0.16 16.76
CA SER A 59 13.62 -1.54 17.10
C SER A 59 15.10 -1.82 16.80
N VAL A 60 15.63 -1.30 15.68
CA VAL A 60 17.04 -1.43 15.33
C VAL A 60 17.92 -0.74 16.38
N ARG A 61 17.57 0.47 16.80
CA ARG A 61 18.33 1.19 17.84
C ARG A 61 18.35 0.40 19.15
N GLN A 62 17.21 -0.14 19.55
CA GLN A 62 17.11 -0.95 20.76
C GLN A 62 17.93 -2.24 20.66
N ALA A 63 17.89 -2.92 19.52
CA ALA A 63 18.65 -4.14 19.29
C ALA A 63 20.16 -3.87 19.27
N GLN A 64 20.59 -2.77 18.64
CA GLN A 64 21.99 -2.35 18.62
C GLN A 64 22.49 -2.01 20.03
N GLU A 65 21.70 -1.30 20.81
CA GLU A 65 22.04 -0.95 22.19
C GLU A 65 22.10 -2.19 23.08
N ASN A 66 21.16 -3.11 22.93
CA ASN A 66 21.18 -4.39 23.65
C ASN A 66 22.41 -5.22 23.29
N TYR A 67 22.78 -5.26 22.01
CA TYR A 67 24.01 -5.94 21.56
C TYR A 67 25.24 -5.30 22.20
N ARG A 68 25.33 -3.98 22.23
CA ARG A 68 26.44 -3.25 22.86
C ARG A 68 26.57 -3.59 24.33
N ILE A 69 25.45 -3.60 25.07
CA ILE A 69 25.43 -3.96 26.49
C ILE A 69 25.89 -5.41 26.67
N MET A 70 25.38 -6.33 25.86
CA MET A 70 25.73 -7.73 25.93
C MET A 70 27.19 -7.97 25.61
N GLN A 71 27.74 -7.23 24.63
CA GLN A 71 29.17 -7.27 24.29
C GLN A 71 30.04 -6.82 25.48
N ASN A 72 29.66 -5.75 26.17
CA ASN A 72 30.35 -5.28 27.35
C ASN A 72 30.30 -6.32 28.49
N ARG A 73 29.15 -6.93 28.71
CA ARG A 73 29.00 -8.01 29.70
C ARG A 73 29.87 -9.20 29.37
N TYR A 74 29.91 -9.61 28.12
CA TYR A 74 30.77 -10.71 27.66
C TYR A 74 32.26 -10.41 27.91
N LEU A 75 32.73 -9.22 27.57
CA LEU A 75 34.08 -8.78 27.78
C LEU A 75 34.44 -8.75 29.28
N ASN A 76 33.48 -8.47 30.13
CA ASN A 76 33.65 -8.45 31.60
C ASN A 76 33.33 -9.80 32.26
N GLN A 77 33.16 -10.85 31.47
CA GLN A 77 32.85 -12.22 31.92
C GLN A 77 31.52 -12.34 32.70
N LEU A 78 30.59 -11.42 32.44
CA LEU A 78 29.25 -11.43 33.06
C LEU A 78 28.20 -12.07 32.17
N ALA A 79 28.54 -12.47 30.95
CA ALA A 79 27.66 -13.17 30.01
C ALA A 79 28.45 -14.21 29.23
N ILE A 80 27.76 -15.26 28.79
CA ILE A 80 28.37 -16.32 27.96
C ILE A 80 28.30 -15.96 26.49
N LEU A 81 29.10 -16.65 25.66
CA LEU A 81 29.15 -16.42 24.23
C LEU A 81 27.81 -16.63 23.53
N THR A 82 27.02 -17.59 23.97
CA THR A 82 25.68 -17.87 23.43
C THR A 82 24.77 -16.66 23.57
N ASP A 83 24.80 -15.95 24.72
CA ASP A 83 24.00 -14.74 24.94
C ASP A 83 24.42 -13.62 23.98
N LEU A 84 25.72 -13.46 23.72
CA LEU A 84 26.21 -12.47 22.77
C LEU A 84 25.79 -12.81 21.34
N LEU A 85 25.87 -14.07 20.94
CA LEU A 85 25.45 -14.53 19.61
C LEU A 85 23.95 -14.36 19.42
N ASP A 86 23.14 -14.63 20.43
CA ASP A 86 21.71 -14.41 20.39
C ASP A 86 21.37 -12.93 20.19
N ALA A 87 22.02 -12.06 20.94
CA ALA A 87 21.84 -10.60 20.78
C ALA A 87 22.25 -10.12 19.39
N ASN A 88 23.32 -10.68 18.84
CA ASN A 88 23.77 -10.35 17.48
C ASN A 88 22.77 -10.84 16.42
N SER A 89 22.19 -12.03 16.61
CA SER A 89 21.17 -12.59 15.72
C SER A 89 19.91 -11.72 15.70
N VAL A 90 19.46 -11.25 16.86
CA VAL A 90 18.32 -10.34 16.98
C VAL A 90 18.63 -9.02 16.27
N ARG A 91 19.81 -8.45 16.47
CA ARG A 91 20.24 -7.22 15.82
C ARG A 91 20.20 -7.34 14.29
N LEU A 92 20.80 -8.41 13.75
CA LEU A 92 20.83 -8.65 12.31
C LEU A 92 19.44 -8.87 11.73
N ASN A 93 18.59 -9.60 12.45
CA ASN A 93 17.21 -9.88 12.02
C ASN A 93 16.39 -8.60 11.89
N VAL A 94 16.49 -7.71 12.89
CA VAL A 94 15.76 -6.43 12.89
C VAL A 94 16.32 -5.51 11.80
N GLU A 95 17.63 -5.49 11.57
CA GLU A 95 18.24 -4.73 10.47
C GLU A 95 17.74 -5.20 9.11
N LEU A 96 17.62 -6.52 8.89
CA LEU A 96 17.04 -7.08 7.67
C LEU A 96 15.58 -6.69 7.50
N GLN A 97 14.80 -6.72 8.57
CA GLN A 97 13.41 -6.28 8.53
C GLN A 97 13.30 -4.80 8.16
N LEU A 98 14.21 -3.95 8.63
CA LEU A 98 14.23 -2.54 8.26
C LEU A 98 14.52 -2.35 6.76
N VAL A 99 15.49 -3.08 6.21
CA VAL A 99 15.78 -3.04 4.77
C VAL A 99 14.58 -3.47 3.95
N THR A 100 13.93 -4.56 4.35
CA THR A 100 12.69 -5.05 3.71
C THR A 100 11.58 -4.01 3.78
N ALA A 101 11.41 -3.35 4.93
CA ALA A 101 10.40 -2.31 5.12
C ALA A 101 10.67 -1.08 4.25
N ARG A 102 11.93 -0.67 4.11
CA ARG A 102 12.32 0.43 3.21
C ARG A 102 12.03 0.09 1.75
N THR A 103 12.32 -1.13 1.33
CA THR A 103 11.99 -1.61 -0.02
C THR A 103 10.48 -1.57 -0.24
N ARG A 104 9.69 -1.94 0.76
CA ARG A 104 8.24 -1.89 0.69
C ARG A 104 7.70 -0.47 0.57
N VAL A 105 8.33 0.51 1.22
CA VAL A 105 7.99 1.94 1.05
C VAL A 105 8.16 2.36 -0.40
N ILE A 106 9.26 2.00 -1.04
CA ILE A 106 9.51 2.29 -2.45
C ILE A 106 8.46 1.61 -3.33
N TYR A 107 8.18 0.34 -3.08
CA TYR A 107 7.19 -0.43 -3.83
C TYR A 107 5.79 0.18 -3.72
N THR A 108 5.34 0.51 -2.50
CA THR A 108 4.02 1.12 -2.28
C THR A 108 3.93 2.52 -2.87
N TYR A 109 5.04 3.27 -2.89
CA TYR A 109 5.11 4.56 -3.55
C TYR A 109 4.83 4.43 -5.06
N TYR A 110 5.48 3.47 -5.72
CA TYR A 110 5.24 3.22 -7.15
C TYR A 110 3.83 2.71 -7.42
N GLN A 111 3.27 1.88 -6.55
CA GLN A 111 1.88 1.44 -6.64
C GLN A 111 0.92 2.62 -6.53
N LEU A 112 1.18 3.56 -5.62
CA LEU A 112 0.38 4.77 -5.47
C LEU A 112 0.45 5.63 -6.74
N GLN A 113 1.65 5.82 -7.30
CA GLN A 113 1.84 6.56 -8.55
C GLN A 113 1.08 5.90 -9.70
N LYS A 114 1.11 4.59 -9.79
CA LYS A 114 0.39 3.82 -10.80
C LYS A 114 -1.13 3.97 -10.63
N ALA A 115 -1.64 3.89 -9.40
CA ALA A 115 -3.06 4.07 -9.12
C ALA A 115 -3.55 5.47 -9.47
N CYS A 116 -2.70 6.48 -9.30
CA CYS A 116 -3.00 7.87 -9.70
C CYS A 116 -2.86 8.11 -11.22
N GLY A 117 -2.42 7.10 -11.99
CA GLY A 117 -2.27 7.22 -13.44
C GLY A 117 -1.06 8.02 -13.88
N ARG A 118 -0.04 8.23 -13.02
CA ARG A 118 1.17 9.00 -13.33
C ARG A 118 2.31 8.15 -13.91
N LEU A 119 2.10 6.84 -13.96
CA LEU A 119 3.05 5.90 -14.55
C LEU A 119 2.44 5.13 -15.71
#